data_fc012335f7f8f136fa82556454d47bd4
#
_entry.id   fc012335f7f8f136fa82556454d47bd4
#
_cell.length_a   1.000
_cell.length_b   1.000
_cell.length_c   1.000
_cell.angle_alpha   90.00
_cell.angle_beta   90.00
_cell.angle_gamma   90.00
#
_symmetry.space_group_name_H-M   'P 1'
#
loop_
_entity.id
_entity.type
_entity.pdbx_description
1 polymer ?
#
loop_
_entity_poly.entity_id
_entity_poly.type
_entity_poly.pdbx_seq_one_letter_code
_entity_poly.pdbx_strand_id
1 'polypeptide(L)'
;MTYTVSVRTLCEFTAKQGDLDLRFTPAPTAQQGIEGHQLVQSRRGADYEAELALQGDYGTLRVRGRADGYDAAAGQLEEIKTYRGNLDAIRANHRALHWAQAKIYGHLLCSERALARLKVALIYFNIGNQKEYAIAEAFEAAELQAFFEAQCARFLQWAQSEHAHRRARDQALTALTFPLGSFRAGQRALSVAVYRCARAPEGGSCLLAQAPTGIGKTIGTLFPMLKACPDQGLD
;
A
#
# COMPACT_ATOMS: atom_id res chain seq x y z
N MET A 1 4.79 -16.18 -9.87
CA MET A 1 3.79 -15.12 -9.63
C MET A 1 4.57 -13.82 -9.43
N THR A 2 4.25 -12.77 -10.16
CA THR A 2 4.94 -11.47 -10.03
C THR A 2 4.03 -10.53 -9.24
N TYR A 3 4.56 -9.93 -8.18
CA TYR A 3 3.85 -8.93 -7.39
C TYR A 3 4.21 -7.54 -7.92
N THR A 4 3.25 -6.63 -7.95
CA THR A 4 3.51 -5.22 -8.30
C THR A 4 3.01 -4.34 -7.16
N VAL A 5 3.88 -3.44 -6.68
CA VAL A 5 3.56 -2.52 -5.59
C VAL A 5 4.04 -1.11 -5.92
N SER A 6 3.31 -0.09 -5.44
CA SER A 6 3.79 1.29 -5.53
C SER A 6 4.88 1.56 -4.50
N VAL A 7 5.78 2.51 -4.78
CA VAL A 7 6.78 2.99 -3.80
C VAL A 7 6.09 3.42 -2.50
N ARG A 8 5.00 4.16 -2.61
CA ARG A 8 4.23 4.61 -1.46
C ARG A 8 3.72 3.44 -0.61
N THR A 9 3.03 2.47 -1.24
CA THR A 9 2.49 1.31 -0.55
C THR A 9 3.59 0.46 0.10
N LEU A 10 4.71 0.26 -0.61
CA LEU A 10 5.86 -0.46 -0.07
C LEU A 10 6.36 0.21 1.20
N CYS A 11 6.58 1.53 1.18
CA CYS A 11 7.07 2.28 2.34
C CYS A 11 6.07 2.31 3.49
N GLU A 12 4.77 2.52 3.21
CA GLU A 12 3.72 2.50 4.23
C GLU A 12 3.63 1.14 4.93
N PHE A 13 3.92 0.06 4.22
CA PHE A 13 3.91 -1.28 4.78
C PHE A 13 5.20 -1.65 5.53
N THR A 14 6.37 -1.32 4.99
CA THR A 14 7.65 -1.84 5.50
C THR A 14 8.46 -0.87 6.33
N ALA A 15 8.31 0.45 6.10
CA ALA A 15 9.13 1.50 6.72
C ALA A 15 8.35 2.35 7.75
N LYS A 16 7.07 2.09 7.93
CA LYS A 16 6.24 2.76 8.95
C LYS A 16 6.76 2.42 10.35
N GLN A 17 6.96 3.44 11.18
CA GLN A 17 7.42 3.31 12.56
C GLN A 17 6.38 3.89 13.52
N GLY A 18 6.00 3.11 14.53
CA GLY A 18 5.04 3.53 15.53
C GLY A 18 3.65 3.84 14.97
N ASP A 19 2.85 4.57 15.74
CA ASP A 19 1.51 4.99 15.34
C ASP A 19 1.57 6.29 14.51
N LEU A 20 1.11 6.21 13.26
CA LEU A 20 0.93 7.36 12.38
C LEU A 20 -0.50 7.88 12.48
N ASP A 21 -0.91 8.32 13.66
CA ASP A 21 -2.21 8.95 13.84
C ASP A 21 -2.26 10.33 13.16
N LEU A 22 -2.90 10.38 12.00
CA LEU A 22 -3.04 11.60 11.19
C LEU A 22 -4.28 12.44 11.57
N ARG A 23 -5.14 11.96 12.46
CA ARG A 23 -6.42 12.62 12.80
C ARG A 23 -6.24 14.02 13.39
N PHE A 24 -5.14 14.24 14.10
CA PHE A 24 -4.84 15.50 14.79
C PHE A 24 -3.74 16.33 14.13
N THR A 25 -3.26 15.91 12.98
CA THR A 25 -2.24 16.66 12.25
C THR A 25 -2.92 17.51 11.17
N PRO A 26 -2.87 18.86 11.26
CA PRO A 26 -3.38 19.71 10.19
C PRO A 26 -2.65 19.39 8.89
N ALA A 27 -3.30 18.65 8.02
CA ALA A 27 -2.76 18.28 6.73
C ALA A 27 -3.40 19.16 5.63
N PRO A 28 -2.65 19.52 4.59
CA PRO A 28 -3.21 20.10 3.38
C PRO A 28 -4.25 19.16 2.76
N THR A 29 -5.26 19.72 2.08
CA THR A 29 -6.15 18.92 1.25
C THR A 29 -5.36 18.33 0.07
N ALA A 30 -5.89 17.27 -0.56
CA ALA A 30 -5.25 16.67 -1.74
C ALA A 30 -5.00 17.71 -2.86
N GLN A 31 -5.96 18.59 -3.10
CA GLN A 31 -5.83 19.67 -4.08
C GLN A 31 -4.69 20.64 -3.72
N GLN A 32 -4.60 21.07 -2.47
CA GLN A 32 -3.52 21.93 -1.99
C GLN A 32 -2.15 21.24 -2.05
N GLY A 33 -2.11 19.92 -1.88
CA GLY A 33 -0.91 19.13 -2.08
C GLY A 33 -0.43 19.22 -3.52
N ILE A 34 -1.32 18.98 -4.49
CA ILE A 34 -1.01 19.05 -5.93
C ILE A 34 -0.52 20.45 -6.32
N GLU A 35 -1.26 21.50 -5.92
CA GLU A 35 -0.87 22.90 -6.20
C GLU A 35 0.48 23.25 -5.59
N GLY A 36 0.75 22.78 -4.37
CA GLY A 36 2.03 22.99 -3.70
C GLY A 36 3.19 22.31 -4.43
N HIS A 37 3.03 21.08 -4.90
CA HIS A 37 4.04 20.39 -5.73
C HIS A 37 4.31 21.16 -7.03
N GLN A 38 3.27 21.53 -7.76
CA GLN A 38 3.40 22.31 -9.00
C GLN A 38 4.12 23.64 -8.76
N LEU A 39 3.81 24.34 -7.66
CA LEU A 39 4.46 25.59 -7.34
C LEU A 39 5.95 25.41 -7.01
N VAL A 40 6.31 24.37 -6.25
CA VAL A 40 7.72 24.06 -5.98
C VAL A 40 8.44 23.74 -7.29
N GLN A 41 7.87 22.87 -8.12
CA GLN A 41 8.44 22.47 -9.41
C GLN A 41 8.63 23.68 -10.34
N SER A 42 7.68 24.61 -10.38
CA SER A 42 7.76 25.84 -11.21
C SER A 42 8.88 26.81 -10.82
N ARG A 43 9.43 26.67 -9.63
CA ARG A 43 10.56 27.48 -9.13
C ARG A 43 11.92 26.88 -9.50
N ARG A 44 11.94 25.70 -10.09
CA ARG A 44 13.18 25.00 -10.48
C ARG A 44 13.64 25.48 -11.85
N GLY A 45 14.92 25.19 -12.15
CA GLY A 45 15.52 25.54 -13.45
C GLY A 45 14.99 24.71 -14.62
N ALA A 46 15.43 25.05 -15.82
CA ALA A 46 14.99 24.39 -17.05
C ALA A 46 15.38 22.90 -17.15
N ASP A 47 16.46 22.52 -16.46
CA ASP A 47 16.96 21.13 -16.44
C ASP A 47 16.31 20.27 -15.34
N TYR A 48 15.27 20.78 -14.68
CA TYR A 48 14.53 20.06 -13.66
C TYR A 48 13.50 19.12 -14.30
N GLU A 49 13.62 17.85 -14.01
CA GLU A 49 12.71 16.83 -14.49
C GLU A 49 11.64 16.54 -13.42
N ALA A 50 10.42 17.06 -13.63
CA ALA A 50 9.30 16.84 -12.72
C ALA A 50 8.60 15.49 -13.00
N GLU A 51 8.03 14.88 -11.96
CA GLU A 51 7.14 13.72 -12.06
C GLU A 51 7.77 12.52 -12.78
N LEU A 52 9.02 12.15 -12.41
CA LEU A 52 9.73 11.04 -13.03
C LEU A 52 9.07 9.69 -12.73
N ALA A 53 8.65 8.98 -13.77
CA ALA A 53 8.17 7.62 -13.65
C ALA A 53 9.35 6.66 -13.52
N LEU A 54 9.49 6.03 -12.36
CA LEU A 54 10.59 5.12 -12.02
C LEU A 54 10.06 3.75 -11.66
N GLN A 55 10.82 2.70 -12.02
CA GLN A 55 10.52 1.33 -11.65
C GLN A 55 11.78 0.50 -11.47
N GLY A 56 11.66 -0.58 -10.69
CA GLY A 56 12.72 -1.54 -10.48
C GLY A 56 12.17 -2.87 -9.99
N ASP A 57 12.95 -3.91 -10.14
CA ASP A 57 12.57 -5.27 -9.79
C ASP A 57 13.46 -5.80 -8.66
N TYR A 58 12.86 -6.56 -7.74
CA TYR A 58 13.55 -7.35 -6.73
C TYR A 58 12.96 -8.76 -6.70
N GLY A 59 13.66 -9.73 -7.27
CA GLY A 59 13.15 -11.08 -7.44
C GLY A 59 11.82 -11.10 -8.22
N THR A 60 10.75 -11.51 -7.58
CA THR A 60 9.40 -11.53 -8.17
C THR A 60 8.58 -10.27 -7.84
N LEU A 61 9.16 -9.27 -7.20
CA LEU A 61 8.49 -8.02 -6.85
C LEU A 61 8.90 -6.91 -7.82
N ARG A 62 7.92 -6.28 -8.44
CA ARG A 62 8.08 -5.04 -9.21
C ARG A 62 7.62 -3.85 -8.38
N VAL A 63 8.52 -2.90 -8.16
CA VAL A 63 8.25 -1.63 -7.49
C VAL A 63 8.20 -0.52 -8.52
N ARG A 64 7.16 0.30 -8.49
CA ARG A 64 7.00 1.42 -9.42
C ARG A 64 6.43 2.63 -8.71
N GLY A 65 6.74 3.80 -9.24
CA GLY A 65 6.18 5.04 -8.72
C GLY A 65 6.60 6.24 -9.54
N ARG A 66 6.29 7.41 -9.04
CA ARG A 66 6.61 8.68 -9.67
C ARG A 66 7.29 9.55 -8.62
N ALA A 67 8.56 9.85 -8.83
CA ALA A 67 9.31 10.78 -7.99
C ALA A 67 8.88 12.22 -8.30
N ASP A 68 8.83 13.08 -7.30
CA ASP A 68 8.35 14.45 -7.48
C ASP A 68 9.27 15.29 -8.39
N GLY A 69 10.59 15.05 -8.34
CA GLY A 69 11.48 15.68 -9.29
C GLY A 69 12.96 15.34 -9.13
N TYR A 70 13.72 15.64 -10.19
CA TYR A 70 15.16 15.50 -10.25
C TYR A 70 15.80 16.73 -10.89
N ASP A 71 16.72 17.36 -10.16
CA ASP A 71 17.58 18.41 -10.64
C ASP A 71 18.88 17.81 -11.15
N ALA A 72 19.01 17.68 -12.46
CA ALA A 72 20.19 17.07 -13.09
C ALA A 72 21.45 17.93 -12.90
N ALA A 73 21.32 19.26 -12.88
CA ALA A 73 22.46 20.17 -12.67
C ALA A 73 23.01 20.07 -11.23
N ALA A 74 22.14 19.91 -10.25
CA ALA A 74 22.52 19.72 -8.84
C ALA A 74 22.80 18.25 -8.47
N GLY A 75 22.48 17.29 -9.34
CA GLY A 75 22.53 15.86 -9.03
C GLY A 75 21.64 15.50 -7.84
N GLN A 76 20.46 16.10 -7.74
CA GLN A 76 19.59 16.03 -6.57
C GLN A 76 18.19 15.51 -6.92
N LEU A 77 17.78 14.41 -6.29
CA LEU A 77 16.40 13.94 -6.27
C LEU A 77 15.63 14.66 -5.16
N GLU A 78 14.43 15.14 -5.48
CA GLU A 78 13.56 15.83 -4.54
C GLU A 78 12.26 15.04 -4.29
N GLU A 79 11.93 14.86 -3.00
CA GLU A 79 10.64 14.39 -2.53
C GLU A 79 9.95 15.55 -1.83
N ILE A 80 8.83 16.01 -2.39
CA ILE A 80 8.12 17.21 -1.94
C ILE A 80 7.02 16.82 -0.97
N LYS A 81 6.95 17.51 0.17
CA LYS A 81 5.90 17.34 1.17
C LYS A 81 5.28 18.68 1.54
N THR A 82 4.00 18.82 1.31
CA THR A 82 3.25 20.01 1.70
C THR A 82 2.80 19.92 3.17
N TYR A 83 2.84 21.03 3.89
CA TYR A 83 2.38 21.10 5.28
C TYR A 83 1.76 22.45 5.63
N ARG A 84 1.11 22.52 6.80
CA ARG A 84 0.60 23.74 7.41
C ARG A 84 1.23 23.95 8.79
N GLY A 85 1.39 25.20 9.20
CA GLY A 85 1.85 25.55 10.53
C GLY A 85 3.35 25.39 10.72
N ASN A 86 3.78 24.75 11.82
CA ASN A 86 5.18 24.59 12.17
C ASN A 86 5.76 23.28 11.66
N LEU A 87 6.92 23.35 11.00
CA LEU A 87 7.67 22.18 10.51
C LEU A 87 8.10 21.24 11.64
N ASP A 88 8.40 21.79 12.84
CA ASP A 88 8.82 20.98 13.98
C ASP A 88 7.68 20.09 14.54
N ALA A 89 6.43 20.40 14.19
CA ALA A 89 5.28 19.56 14.52
C ALA A 89 5.25 18.24 13.70
N ILE A 90 6.01 18.15 12.61
CA ILE A 90 6.14 16.91 11.84
C ILE A 90 6.97 15.92 12.67
N ARG A 91 6.30 14.89 13.18
CA ARG A 91 6.91 13.87 14.04
C ARG A 91 8.02 13.11 13.31
N ALA A 92 8.98 12.58 14.08
CA ALA A 92 10.12 11.83 13.55
C ALA A 92 9.70 10.61 12.71
N ASN A 93 8.64 9.89 13.10
CA ASN A 93 8.14 8.74 12.36
C ASN A 93 7.51 9.11 11.00
N HIS A 94 6.88 10.28 10.88
CA HIS A 94 6.42 10.80 9.57
C HIS A 94 7.61 11.14 8.68
N ARG A 95 8.61 11.82 9.26
CA ARG A 95 9.84 12.17 8.55
C ARG A 95 10.61 10.93 8.08
N ALA A 96 10.67 9.88 8.92
CA ALA A 96 11.25 8.60 8.55
C ALA A 96 10.56 7.96 7.33
N LEU A 97 9.22 8.05 7.25
CA LEU A 97 8.46 7.55 6.11
C LEU A 97 8.73 8.37 4.83
N HIS A 98 8.85 9.70 4.94
CA HIS A 98 9.23 10.54 3.79
C HIS A 98 10.62 10.19 3.27
N TRP A 99 11.59 10.00 4.17
CA TRP A 99 12.93 9.54 3.81
C TRP A 99 12.93 8.15 3.17
N ALA A 100 12.07 7.24 3.63
CA ALA A 100 11.96 5.92 3.04
C ALA A 100 11.50 6.00 1.56
N GLN A 101 10.50 6.84 1.25
CA GLN A 101 10.05 7.08 -0.11
C GLN A 101 11.16 7.67 -0.97
N ALA A 102 11.80 8.73 -0.48
CA ALA A 102 12.89 9.41 -1.19
C ALA A 102 14.09 8.48 -1.47
N LYS A 103 14.48 7.62 -0.51
CA LYS A 103 15.56 6.64 -0.69
C LYS A 103 15.23 5.57 -1.72
N ILE A 104 13.98 5.09 -1.75
CA ILE A 104 13.55 4.12 -2.78
C ILE A 104 13.59 4.75 -4.16
N TYR A 105 13.05 5.96 -4.33
CA TYR A 105 13.18 6.68 -5.60
C TYR A 105 14.64 6.96 -5.96
N GLY A 106 15.47 7.27 -4.95
CA GLY A 106 16.91 7.45 -5.15
C GLY A 106 17.58 6.20 -5.72
N HIS A 107 17.28 5.01 -5.17
CA HIS A 107 17.78 3.75 -5.73
C HIS A 107 17.31 3.54 -7.17
N LEU A 108 16.02 3.71 -7.43
CA LEU A 108 15.44 3.50 -8.77
C LEU A 108 16.10 4.42 -9.80
N LEU A 109 16.31 5.69 -9.45
CA LEU A 109 16.99 6.66 -10.31
C LEU A 109 18.47 6.31 -10.52
N CYS A 110 19.20 5.95 -9.46
CA CYS A 110 20.59 5.52 -9.57
C CYS A 110 20.73 4.30 -10.49
N SER A 111 19.82 3.34 -10.37
CA SER A 111 19.81 2.15 -11.21
C SER A 111 19.52 2.48 -12.68
N GLU A 112 18.52 3.36 -12.94
CA GLU A 112 18.12 3.74 -14.30
C GLU A 112 19.22 4.53 -15.02
N ARG A 113 19.91 5.44 -14.29
CA ARG A 113 20.89 6.36 -14.86
C ARG A 113 22.36 5.97 -14.60
N ALA A 114 22.60 4.81 -14.02
CA ALA A 114 23.93 4.32 -13.65
C ALA A 114 24.72 5.34 -12.80
N LEU A 115 24.07 5.99 -11.83
CA LEU A 115 24.69 6.93 -10.93
C LEU A 115 25.35 6.19 -9.77
N ALA A 116 26.62 6.52 -9.48
CA ALA A 116 27.34 5.95 -8.33
C ALA A 116 26.94 6.61 -7.00
N ARG A 117 26.50 7.87 -7.06
CA ARG A 117 26.12 8.69 -5.91
C ARG A 117 24.98 9.61 -6.27
N LEU A 118 24.11 9.91 -5.32
CA LEU A 118 22.97 10.81 -5.50
C LEU A 118 22.75 11.64 -4.23
N LYS A 119 22.45 12.91 -4.41
CA LYS A 119 21.90 13.75 -3.35
C LYS A 119 20.38 13.58 -3.33
N VAL A 120 19.85 13.26 -2.16
CA VAL A 120 18.40 13.09 -1.95
C VAL A 120 17.93 14.18 -0.99
N ALA A 121 16.85 14.89 -1.37
CA ALA A 121 16.31 15.99 -0.59
C ALA A 121 14.82 15.79 -0.28
N LEU A 122 14.44 16.05 0.97
CA LEU A 122 13.07 16.27 1.38
C LEU A 122 12.78 17.77 1.29
N ILE A 123 11.85 18.15 0.45
CA ILE A 123 11.41 19.54 0.29
C ILE A 123 10.08 19.73 1.01
N TYR A 124 10.11 20.38 2.16
CA TYR A 124 8.90 20.73 2.92
C TYR A 124 8.37 22.08 2.48
N PHE A 125 7.22 22.11 1.84
CA PHE A 125 6.57 23.33 1.36
C PHE A 125 5.40 23.72 2.27
N ASN A 126 5.51 24.88 2.88
CA ASN A 126 4.43 25.43 3.72
C ASN A 126 3.41 26.16 2.84
N ILE A 127 2.18 25.61 2.75
CA ILE A 127 1.12 26.18 1.92
C ILE A 127 0.58 27.52 2.42
N GLY A 128 0.81 27.86 3.70
CA GLY A 128 0.33 29.13 4.28
C GLY A 128 1.22 30.32 3.94
N ASN A 129 2.54 30.14 3.98
CA ASN A 129 3.51 31.23 3.72
C ASN A 129 4.38 31.00 2.47
N GLN A 130 4.14 29.90 1.75
CA GLN A 130 4.83 29.50 0.52
C GLN A 130 6.36 29.38 0.64
N LYS A 131 6.87 29.13 1.84
CA LYS A 131 8.30 28.89 2.08
C LYS A 131 8.64 27.41 1.94
N GLU A 132 9.85 27.18 1.41
CA GLU A 132 10.46 25.86 1.28
C GLU A 132 11.53 25.66 2.35
N TYR A 133 11.58 24.45 2.90
CA TYR A 133 12.65 23.97 3.77
C TYR A 133 13.19 22.68 3.18
N ALA A 134 14.47 22.67 2.84
CA ALA A 134 15.13 21.49 2.28
C ALA A 134 15.98 20.81 3.36
N ILE A 135 15.85 19.49 3.46
CA ILE A 135 16.75 18.64 4.22
C ILE A 135 17.33 17.66 3.22
N ALA A 136 18.65 17.76 2.98
CA ALA A 136 19.30 16.96 1.95
C ALA A 136 20.48 16.18 2.51
N GLU A 137 20.62 14.95 2.04
CA GLU A 137 21.72 14.04 2.37
C GLU A 137 22.25 13.42 1.08
N ALA A 138 23.55 13.14 1.05
CA ALA A 138 24.18 12.44 -0.06
C ALA A 138 24.31 10.95 0.29
N PHE A 139 23.97 10.09 -0.66
CA PHE A 139 24.02 8.64 -0.52
C PHE A 139 24.84 8.03 -1.65
N GLU A 140 25.61 7.01 -1.34
CA GLU A 140 26.16 6.11 -2.35
C GLU A 140 25.05 5.21 -2.91
N ALA A 141 25.12 4.87 -4.19
CA ALA A 141 24.13 4.01 -4.83
C ALA A 141 23.97 2.66 -4.11
N ALA A 142 25.06 2.11 -3.58
CA ALA A 142 25.05 0.87 -2.81
C ALA A 142 24.24 0.96 -1.51
N GLU A 143 24.25 2.11 -0.83
CA GLU A 143 23.46 2.35 0.39
C GLU A 143 21.96 2.40 0.07
N LEU A 144 21.60 3.10 -1.01
CA LEU A 144 20.22 3.18 -1.50
C LEU A 144 19.71 1.81 -1.97
N GLN A 145 20.56 1.04 -2.66
CA GLN A 145 20.27 -0.33 -3.08
C GLN A 145 20.01 -1.23 -1.87
N ALA A 146 20.90 -1.24 -0.89
CA ALA A 146 20.73 -2.05 0.32
C ALA A 146 19.45 -1.70 1.07
N PHE A 147 19.10 -0.41 1.13
CA PHE A 147 17.82 0.02 1.71
C PHE A 147 16.62 -0.51 0.92
N PHE A 148 16.61 -0.34 -0.41
CA PHE A 148 15.56 -0.84 -1.29
C PHE A 148 15.36 -2.35 -1.16
N GLU A 149 16.44 -3.12 -1.24
CA GLU A 149 16.41 -4.58 -1.12
C GLU A 149 15.84 -5.04 0.23
N ALA A 150 16.22 -4.36 1.33
CA ALA A 150 15.69 -4.67 2.65
C ALA A 150 14.18 -4.44 2.75
N GLN A 151 13.64 -3.35 2.15
CA GLN A 151 12.20 -3.12 2.12
C GLN A 151 11.48 -4.15 1.24
N CYS A 152 12.02 -4.44 0.07
CA CYS A 152 11.47 -5.41 -0.86
C CYS A 152 11.45 -6.83 -0.27
N ALA A 153 12.51 -7.24 0.42
CA ALA A 153 12.59 -8.54 1.08
C ALA A 153 11.50 -8.70 2.15
N ARG A 154 11.27 -7.69 2.99
CA ARG A 154 10.20 -7.68 4.00
C ARG A 154 8.82 -7.82 3.37
N PHE A 155 8.56 -7.05 2.32
CA PHE A 155 7.27 -7.10 1.62
C PHE A 155 7.05 -8.46 0.97
N LEU A 156 8.06 -8.98 0.28
CA LEU A 156 7.97 -10.25 -0.44
C LEU A 156 7.78 -11.43 0.52
N GLN A 157 8.47 -11.44 1.66
CA GLN A 157 8.28 -12.44 2.71
C GLN A 157 6.83 -12.47 3.20
N TRP A 158 6.25 -11.30 3.48
CA TRP A 158 4.85 -11.19 3.87
C TRP A 158 3.91 -11.66 2.76
N ALA A 159 4.10 -11.19 1.52
CA ALA A 159 3.23 -11.53 0.39
C ALA A 159 3.24 -13.04 0.09
N GLN A 160 4.40 -13.69 0.21
CA GLN A 160 4.53 -15.15 0.06
C GLN A 160 3.82 -15.90 1.19
N SER A 161 3.99 -15.45 2.43
CA SER A 161 3.32 -16.02 3.60
C SER A 161 1.81 -15.90 3.49
N GLU A 162 1.32 -14.73 3.11
CA GLU A 162 -0.11 -14.47 2.91
C GLU A 162 -0.70 -15.35 1.79
N HIS A 163 0.01 -15.46 0.67
CA HIS A 163 -0.42 -16.34 -0.41
C HIS A 163 -0.47 -17.82 0.02
N ALA A 164 0.53 -18.29 0.77
CA ALA A 164 0.54 -19.66 1.30
C ALA A 164 -0.61 -19.89 2.28
N HIS A 165 -0.87 -18.90 3.16
CA HIS A 165 -2.00 -18.94 4.10
C HIS A 165 -3.34 -19.02 3.36
N ARG A 166 -3.56 -18.15 2.36
CA ARG A 166 -4.80 -18.17 1.55
C ARG A 166 -5.01 -19.51 0.87
N ARG A 167 -3.97 -20.08 0.27
CA ARG A 167 -4.05 -21.40 -0.35
C ARG A 167 -4.43 -22.49 0.66
N ALA A 168 -3.80 -22.52 1.84
CA ALA A 168 -4.11 -23.49 2.88
C ALA A 168 -5.53 -23.32 3.41
N ARG A 169 -5.98 -22.06 3.62
CA ARG A 169 -7.36 -21.72 3.97
C ARG A 169 -8.34 -22.27 2.95
N ASP A 170 -8.13 -21.96 1.67
CA ASP A 170 -9.04 -22.35 0.60
C ASP A 170 -9.13 -23.87 0.44
N GLN A 171 -8.01 -24.57 0.59
CA GLN A 171 -8.00 -26.04 0.63
C GLN A 171 -8.80 -26.58 1.82
N ALA A 172 -8.63 -26.02 3.01
CA ALA A 172 -9.36 -26.42 4.21
C ALA A 172 -10.87 -26.16 4.07
N LEU A 173 -11.25 -24.97 3.53
CA LEU A 173 -12.64 -24.61 3.30
C LEU A 173 -13.29 -25.50 2.21
N THR A 174 -12.55 -25.85 1.18
CA THR A 174 -13.03 -26.79 0.15
C THR A 174 -13.26 -28.19 0.74
N ALA A 175 -12.42 -28.64 1.63
CA ALA A 175 -12.55 -29.92 2.32
C ALA A 175 -13.55 -29.91 3.48
N LEU A 176 -14.01 -28.71 3.91
CA LEU A 176 -14.90 -28.56 5.07
C LEU A 176 -16.18 -29.37 4.90
N THR A 177 -16.50 -30.25 5.87
CA THR A 177 -17.73 -31.02 5.96
C THR A 177 -18.69 -30.39 6.96
N PHE A 178 -19.99 -30.71 6.86
CA PHE A 178 -20.96 -30.20 7.83
C PHE A 178 -20.64 -30.73 9.24
N PRO A 179 -20.41 -29.87 10.24
CA PRO A 179 -19.80 -30.29 11.50
C PRO A 179 -20.73 -31.08 12.46
N LEU A 180 -22.02 -31.09 12.21
CA LEU A 180 -23.01 -31.74 13.09
C LEU A 180 -23.51 -33.08 12.53
N GLY A 181 -22.78 -33.70 11.61
CA GLY A 181 -23.10 -34.97 11.00
C GLY A 181 -24.29 -34.91 10.03
N SER A 182 -25.47 -34.48 10.43
CA SER A 182 -26.65 -34.39 9.61
C SER A 182 -27.39 -33.05 9.73
N PHE A 183 -28.02 -32.63 8.67
CA PHE A 183 -28.85 -31.43 8.69
C PHE A 183 -30.18 -31.70 9.40
N ARG A 184 -30.67 -30.74 10.17
CA ARG A 184 -32.05 -30.72 10.70
C ARG A 184 -33.02 -30.45 9.57
N ALA A 185 -34.32 -30.77 9.80
CA ALA A 185 -35.38 -30.46 8.86
C ALA A 185 -35.38 -28.96 8.49
N GLY A 186 -35.39 -28.64 7.20
CA GLY A 186 -35.33 -27.28 6.66
C GLY A 186 -33.94 -26.61 6.67
N GLN A 187 -33.01 -27.07 7.49
CA GLN A 187 -31.64 -26.47 7.59
C GLN A 187 -30.85 -26.62 6.30
N ARG A 188 -30.95 -27.77 5.62
CA ARG A 188 -30.31 -28.01 4.33
C ARG A 188 -30.78 -27.03 3.25
N ALA A 189 -32.10 -26.80 3.21
CA ALA A 189 -32.69 -25.86 2.24
C ALA A 189 -32.16 -24.43 2.47
N LEU A 190 -32.09 -23.98 3.72
CA LEU A 190 -31.46 -22.71 4.10
C LEU A 190 -30.01 -22.66 3.64
N SER A 191 -29.21 -23.69 3.96
CA SER A 191 -27.80 -23.74 3.59
C SER A 191 -27.56 -23.68 2.07
N VAL A 192 -28.37 -24.35 1.29
CA VAL A 192 -28.32 -24.30 -0.18
C VAL A 192 -28.66 -22.90 -0.70
N ALA A 193 -29.67 -22.25 -0.14
CA ALA A 193 -30.05 -20.90 -0.53
C ALA A 193 -28.94 -19.89 -0.20
N VAL A 194 -28.34 -20.01 0.97
CA VAL A 194 -27.20 -19.17 1.38
C VAL A 194 -25.99 -19.39 0.45
N TYR A 195 -25.63 -20.64 0.17
CA TYR A 195 -24.53 -20.97 -0.74
C TYR A 195 -24.70 -20.37 -2.13
N ARG A 196 -25.91 -20.50 -2.70
CA ARG A 196 -26.24 -19.92 -4.00
C ARG A 196 -26.20 -18.40 -3.99
N CYS A 197 -26.68 -17.78 -2.93
CA CYS A 197 -26.63 -16.34 -2.76
C CYS A 197 -25.19 -15.84 -2.66
N ALA A 198 -24.35 -16.52 -1.87
CA ALA A 198 -22.94 -16.18 -1.70
C ALA A 198 -22.11 -16.36 -2.97
N ARG A 199 -22.52 -17.26 -3.88
CA ARG A 199 -21.88 -17.49 -5.19
C ARG A 199 -22.49 -16.71 -6.35
N ALA A 200 -23.43 -15.84 -6.09
CA ALA A 200 -24.00 -15.02 -7.14
C ALA A 200 -22.95 -14.07 -7.72
N PRO A 201 -22.98 -13.84 -9.05
CA PRO A 201 -22.03 -12.92 -9.68
C PRO A 201 -22.16 -11.49 -9.11
N GLU A 202 -21.11 -10.70 -9.25
CA GLU A 202 -21.05 -9.31 -8.81
C GLU A 202 -22.27 -8.53 -9.28
N GLY A 203 -22.97 -7.90 -8.35
CA GLY A 203 -24.22 -7.17 -8.61
C GLY A 203 -25.24 -7.31 -7.48
N GLY A 204 -24.90 -8.09 -6.47
CA GLY A 204 -25.63 -8.16 -5.19
C GLY A 204 -26.90 -9.00 -5.23
N SER A 205 -26.81 -10.26 -4.86
CA SER A 205 -27.99 -10.99 -4.41
C SER A 205 -28.20 -10.79 -2.92
N CYS A 206 -29.44 -10.55 -2.53
CA CYS A 206 -29.85 -10.48 -1.15
C CYS A 206 -30.78 -11.68 -0.86
N LEU A 207 -30.48 -12.43 0.20
CA LEU A 207 -31.34 -13.52 0.67
C LEU A 207 -32.07 -13.10 1.93
N LEU A 208 -33.40 -13.00 1.84
CA LEU A 208 -34.30 -12.91 2.97
C LEU A 208 -34.79 -14.32 3.32
N ALA A 209 -34.43 -14.84 4.49
CA ALA A 209 -34.79 -16.18 4.91
C ALA A 209 -35.58 -16.14 6.22
N GLN A 210 -36.79 -16.64 6.21
CA GLN A 210 -37.57 -16.87 7.42
C GLN A 210 -37.45 -18.34 7.82
N ALA A 211 -37.03 -18.57 9.05
CA ALA A 211 -36.84 -19.92 9.58
C ALA A 211 -37.23 -20.00 11.04
N PRO A 212 -37.85 -21.10 11.53
CA PRO A 212 -38.26 -21.26 12.92
C PRO A 212 -37.06 -21.29 13.88
N THR A 213 -37.34 -21.05 15.16
CA THR A 213 -36.39 -21.23 16.23
C THR A 213 -35.95 -22.71 16.31
N GLY A 214 -34.67 -22.95 16.64
CA GLY A 214 -34.15 -24.32 16.81
C GLY A 214 -33.67 -25.00 15.52
N ILE A 215 -33.91 -24.46 14.33
CA ILE A 215 -33.42 -25.03 13.06
C ILE A 215 -31.90 -25.03 12.93
N GLY A 216 -31.20 -24.25 13.73
CA GLY A 216 -29.75 -24.10 13.63
C GLY A 216 -29.33 -23.09 12.56
N LYS A 217 -29.95 -21.91 12.54
CA LYS A 217 -29.66 -20.83 11.56
C LYS A 217 -28.19 -20.47 11.46
N THR A 218 -27.52 -20.32 12.59
CA THR A 218 -26.11 -19.91 12.64
C THR A 218 -25.20 -20.83 11.82
N ILE A 219 -25.26 -22.13 12.08
CA ILE A 219 -24.43 -23.08 11.34
C ILE A 219 -24.96 -23.30 9.92
N GLY A 220 -26.29 -23.20 9.73
CA GLY A 220 -26.93 -23.29 8.42
C GLY A 220 -26.61 -22.12 7.48
N THR A 221 -26.10 -21.01 8.02
CA THR A 221 -25.61 -19.86 7.24
C THR A 221 -24.07 -19.81 7.18
N LEU A 222 -23.40 -19.99 8.29
CA LEU A 222 -21.94 -19.90 8.36
C LEU A 222 -21.22 -20.98 7.52
N PHE A 223 -21.67 -22.22 7.63
CA PHE A 223 -21.10 -23.34 6.88
C PHE A 223 -21.11 -23.13 5.35
N PRO A 224 -22.26 -22.81 4.71
CA PRO A 224 -22.29 -22.59 3.28
C PRO A 224 -21.55 -21.31 2.85
N MET A 225 -21.49 -20.26 3.66
CA MET A 225 -20.69 -19.08 3.37
C MET A 225 -19.19 -19.44 3.33
N LEU A 226 -18.68 -20.16 4.33
CA LEU A 226 -17.29 -20.64 4.36
C LEU A 226 -16.96 -21.53 3.16
N LYS A 227 -17.90 -22.40 2.74
CA LYS A 227 -17.75 -23.25 1.54
C LYS A 227 -17.73 -22.44 0.25
N ALA A 228 -18.34 -21.26 0.21
CA ALA A 228 -18.38 -20.40 -0.97
C ALA A 228 -17.13 -19.49 -1.09
N CYS A 229 -16.43 -19.18 0.01
CA CYS A 229 -15.29 -18.26 0.03
C CYS A 229 -14.18 -18.59 -0.99
N PRO A 230 -13.72 -19.86 -1.16
CA PRO A 230 -12.63 -20.16 -2.08
C PRO A 230 -12.94 -19.79 -3.55
N ASP A 231 -14.20 -19.89 -3.95
CA ASP A 231 -14.65 -19.64 -5.31
C ASP A 231 -14.85 -18.15 -5.62
N GLN A 232 -14.93 -17.31 -4.58
CA GLN A 232 -15.20 -15.88 -4.70
C GLN A 232 -13.96 -15.01 -4.53
N GLY A 233 -12.80 -15.59 -4.19
CA GLY A 233 -11.59 -14.84 -3.86
C GLY A 233 -11.78 -13.91 -2.65
N LEU A 234 -12.74 -14.20 -1.79
CA LEU A 234 -13.04 -13.42 -0.58
C LEU A 234 -11.97 -13.66 0.47
N ASP A 235 -11.58 -12.58 1.14
CA ASP A 235 -10.63 -12.56 2.26
C ASP A 235 -11.30 -12.76 3.62
#